data_a4737e41f60f791e7564c891edb604c4
#
_entry.id   a4737e41f60f791e7564c891edb604c4
#
_cell.length_a   1.000
_cell.length_b   1.000
_cell.length_c   1.000
_cell.angle_alpha   90.00
_cell.angle_beta   90.00
_cell.angle_gamma   90.00
#
_symmetry.space_group_name_H-M   'P 1'
#
loop_
_entity.id
_entity.type
_entity.pdbx_description
1 polymer ?
#
loop_
_entity_poly.entity_id
_entity_poly.type
_entity_poly.pdbx_seq_one_letter_code
_entity_poly.pdbx_strand_id
1 'polypeptide(L)'
;MTTHQPNRRQFLSAATAGAAMITAAPMAFTASRTSEEVITGEGDYKYRVIHDWPMLPDKYTWQTTHNVAVDKAGNLYVIHEGRKEQADHPSIFVFDPERKFVRAFGSQFQGGGHGIEVREEGGEEFLYVAAYQHVKCFEKMTLTGETVWHKRAPMESGVYSPGEDTNKTATWTPKGFLPTNFAFLEDGGFLLADGYGSCHIHRYDKDANWVSSFGGVGEGKGTFKTAHGLWVDKRPGREPSIVVTDRAHGTLQTFTMDGKYQETLPGYGLPANIDTYQNLMLVPELKARVTLLNEKNEVVARLGAAVERVNEIKGLRTQPDQWLPGQFVHPHDACFAANGDIYVAEWVGTGRISRLERVS
;
A
#
# COMPACT_ATOMS: atom_id res chain seq x y z
N MET A 1 47.04 59.95 -6.66
CA MET A 1 48.10 60.11 -7.71
C MET A 1 47.82 58.97 -8.72
N THR A 2 47.12 59.31 -9.78
CA THR A 2 47.56 59.34 -11.18
C THR A 2 47.84 57.94 -11.72
N THR A 3 46.84 57.35 -12.46
CA THR A 3 46.70 57.30 -13.92
C THR A 3 47.73 56.41 -14.63
N HIS A 4 47.38 55.41 -15.42
CA HIS A 4 47.16 55.51 -16.83
C HIS A 4 46.79 54.18 -17.46
N GLN A 5 45.75 54.18 -18.29
CA GLN A 5 45.59 53.25 -19.44
C GLN A 5 46.43 53.77 -20.62
N PRO A 6 46.78 52.95 -21.56
CA PRO A 6 46.26 53.11 -22.93
C PRO A 6 46.01 51.79 -23.72
N ASN A 7 44.98 51.72 -24.41
CA ASN A 7 44.56 51.94 -25.83
C ASN A 7 45.27 51.16 -26.96
N ARG A 8 44.40 50.33 -27.60
CA ARG A 8 44.19 50.04 -29.08
C ARG A 8 45.27 50.29 -30.09
N ARG A 9 45.50 49.37 -30.97
CA ARG A 9 45.34 49.31 -32.44
C ARG A 9 46.38 48.47 -33.17
N GLN A 10 45.83 47.52 -33.98
CA GLN A 10 46.17 47.15 -35.34
C GLN A 10 47.55 46.53 -35.66
N PHE A 11 47.53 45.32 -36.29
CA PHE A 11 47.93 45.14 -37.66
C PHE A 11 47.40 43.86 -38.30
N LEU A 12 46.81 43.98 -39.48
CA LEU A 12 46.40 42.95 -40.40
C LEU A 12 47.64 42.39 -41.15
N SER A 13 47.67 41.09 -41.37
CA SER A 13 48.17 40.52 -42.62
C SER A 13 47.61 39.15 -42.89
N ALA A 14 47.12 38.96 -44.08
CA ALA A 14 46.46 37.77 -44.60
C ALA A 14 47.46 36.66 -44.91
N ALA A 15 47.08 35.39 -44.64
CA ALA A 15 47.61 34.23 -45.33
C ALA A 15 46.49 33.22 -45.50
N THR A 16 46.07 33.03 -46.73
CA THR A 16 45.17 32.02 -47.24
C THR A 16 45.83 30.64 -47.17
N ALA A 17 45.28 29.71 -46.40
CA ALA A 17 45.54 28.29 -46.58
C ALA A 17 44.20 27.52 -46.33
N GLY A 18 43.78 26.80 -47.35
CA GLY A 18 42.55 26.03 -47.37
C GLY A 18 42.58 24.93 -46.32
N ALA A 19 41.55 24.90 -45.48
CA ALA A 19 41.28 23.81 -44.60
C ALA A 19 39.98 23.13 -45.05
N ALA A 20 40.10 21.87 -45.43
CA ALA A 20 39.00 20.99 -45.72
C ALA A 20 38.15 20.86 -44.45
N MET A 21 36.88 21.27 -44.51
CA MET A 21 35.93 20.99 -43.46
C MET A 21 35.56 19.50 -43.47
N ILE A 22 36.11 18.77 -42.51
CA ILE A 22 35.56 17.47 -42.12
C ILE A 22 34.36 17.79 -41.21
N THR A 23 33.16 17.69 -41.74
CA THR A 23 31.93 17.69 -40.96
C THR A 23 31.85 16.37 -40.17
N ALA A 24 32.33 16.40 -38.95
CA ALA A 24 32.01 15.34 -37.99
C ALA A 24 30.54 15.47 -37.62
N ALA A 25 29.68 14.59 -38.16
CA ALA A 25 28.33 14.41 -37.66
C ALA A 25 28.39 14.00 -36.18
N PRO A 26 27.58 14.59 -35.30
CA PRO A 26 27.50 14.11 -33.93
C PRO A 26 26.93 12.71 -33.98
N MET A 27 27.74 11.69 -33.68
CA MET A 27 27.21 10.38 -33.31
C MET A 27 26.43 10.56 -32.04
N ALA A 28 25.10 10.59 -32.15
CA ALA A 28 24.22 10.38 -31.04
C ALA A 28 24.43 8.93 -30.58
N PHE A 29 25.22 8.73 -29.55
CA PHE A 29 25.21 7.49 -28.79
C PHE A 29 23.85 7.44 -28.10
N THR A 30 22.85 6.85 -28.74
CA THR A 30 21.72 6.27 -28.05
C THR A 30 22.28 5.08 -27.29
N ALA A 31 22.74 5.34 -26.08
CA ALA A 31 22.92 4.28 -25.11
C ALA A 31 21.54 3.70 -24.86
N SER A 32 21.20 2.64 -25.57
CA SER A 32 20.16 1.71 -25.16
C SER A 32 20.63 1.15 -23.82
N ARG A 33 20.25 1.80 -22.72
CA ARG A 33 20.22 1.14 -21.42
C ARG A 33 19.13 0.08 -21.56
N THR A 34 19.49 -1.12 -21.94
CA THR A 34 18.76 -2.31 -21.52
C THR A 34 18.84 -2.27 -19.99
N SER A 35 17.79 -1.75 -19.34
CA SER A 35 17.65 -1.90 -17.91
C SER A 35 17.65 -3.41 -17.66
N GLU A 36 18.69 -3.91 -16.97
CA GLU A 36 18.69 -5.32 -16.55
C GLU A 36 17.36 -5.58 -15.84
N GLU A 37 16.65 -6.61 -16.28
CA GLU A 37 15.39 -7.01 -15.62
C GLU A 37 15.71 -7.37 -14.18
N VAL A 38 15.12 -6.67 -13.25
CA VAL A 38 15.32 -6.93 -11.83
C VAL A 38 14.33 -8.00 -11.39
N ILE A 39 14.88 -9.20 -11.12
CA ILE A 39 14.10 -10.36 -10.66
C ILE A 39 14.27 -10.52 -9.15
N THR A 40 13.18 -10.81 -8.47
CA THR A 40 13.14 -11.19 -7.05
C THR A 40 12.44 -12.52 -6.87
N GLY A 41 12.67 -13.17 -5.72
CA GLY A 41 12.14 -14.51 -5.43
C GLY A 41 13.00 -15.62 -6.02
N GLU A 42 12.59 -16.86 -5.80
CA GLU A 42 13.33 -18.07 -6.18
C GLU A 42 12.37 -19.20 -6.61
N GLY A 43 12.93 -20.23 -7.26
CA GLY A 43 12.16 -21.38 -7.72
C GLY A 43 11.00 -20.97 -8.64
N ASP A 44 9.80 -21.45 -8.31
CA ASP A 44 8.53 -21.17 -9.01
C ASP A 44 7.90 -19.83 -8.62
N TYR A 45 8.53 -19.10 -7.70
CA TYR A 45 8.04 -17.84 -7.14
C TYR A 45 8.93 -16.66 -7.54
N LYS A 46 9.28 -16.58 -8.83
CA LYS A 46 10.06 -15.48 -9.39
C LYS A 46 9.17 -14.41 -9.97
N TYR A 47 9.55 -13.16 -9.70
CA TYR A 47 8.83 -11.99 -10.17
C TYR A 47 9.79 -10.94 -10.71
N ARG A 48 9.44 -10.33 -11.83
CA ARG A 48 10.06 -9.12 -12.35
C ARG A 48 9.51 -7.91 -11.60
N VAL A 49 10.38 -7.11 -11.04
CA VAL A 49 10.01 -5.91 -10.26
C VAL A 49 9.96 -4.69 -11.15
N ILE A 50 8.83 -4.00 -11.16
CA ILE A 50 8.62 -2.72 -11.83
C ILE A 50 8.21 -1.71 -10.77
N HIS A 51 9.16 -0.91 -10.29
CA HIS A 51 8.87 0.20 -9.39
C HIS A 51 8.22 1.37 -10.16
N ASP A 52 7.51 2.23 -9.43
CA ASP A 52 6.79 3.39 -10.01
C ASP A 52 5.91 2.99 -11.19
N TRP A 53 5.19 1.87 -11.01
CA TRP A 53 4.44 1.26 -12.09
C TRP A 53 3.33 2.14 -12.67
N PRO A 54 2.47 2.85 -11.89
CA PRO A 54 1.40 3.66 -12.45
C PRO A 54 1.91 4.95 -13.10
N MET A 55 1.30 5.36 -14.19
CA MET A 55 1.56 6.65 -14.83
C MET A 55 0.65 7.74 -14.25
N LEU A 56 1.14 8.41 -13.19
CA LEU A 56 0.40 9.51 -12.57
C LEU A 56 0.46 10.76 -13.44
N PRO A 57 -0.67 11.42 -13.77
CA PRO A 57 -0.67 12.70 -14.50
C PRO A 57 0.05 13.81 -13.72
N ASP A 58 0.76 14.71 -14.44
CA ASP A 58 1.55 15.81 -13.86
C ASP A 58 0.78 16.76 -12.93
N LYS A 59 -0.55 16.84 -13.10
CA LYS A 59 -1.43 17.65 -12.22
C LYS A 59 -1.56 17.08 -10.80
N TYR A 60 -1.15 15.84 -10.56
CA TYR A 60 -1.20 15.19 -9.27
C TYR A 60 0.19 14.84 -8.77
N THR A 61 0.34 14.74 -7.47
CA THR A 61 1.54 14.24 -6.82
C THR A 61 1.20 13.06 -5.91
N TRP A 62 2.09 12.07 -5.87
CA TRP A 62 1.95 11.02 -4.87
C TRP A 62 2.11 11.61 -3.46
N GLN A 63 1.24 11.19 -2.59
CA GLN A 63 1.39 11.32 -1.13
C GLN A 63 1.81 9.96 -0.57
N THR A 64 1.90 9.80 0.74
CA THR A 64 2.19 8.50 1.32
C THR A 64 1.12 7.48 0.89
N THR A 65 1.51 6.48 0.11
CA THR A 65 0.62 5.39 -0.33
C THR A 65 0.41 4.39 0.80
N HIS A 66 -0.82 3.90 0.94
CA HIS A 66 -1.18 2.95 2.00
C HIS A 66 -1.61 1.61 1.43
N ASN A 67 -2.76 1.54 0.78
CA ASN A 67 -3.32 0.28 0.31
C ASN A 67 -3.61 0.29 -1.18
N VAL A 68 -3.76 -0.91 -1.73
CA VAL A 68 -4.09 -1.19 -3.13
C VAL A 68 -5.15 -2.27 -3.22
N ALA A 69 -6.03 -2.18 -4.22
CA ALA A 69 -7.01 -3.20 -4.53
C ALA A 69 -7.20 -3.29 -6.05
N VAL A 70 -7.63 -4.43 -6.56
CA VAL A 70 -7.85 -4.66 -7.99
C VAL A 70 -9.30 -5.10 -8.23
N ASP A 71 -9.98 -4.50 -9.21
CA ASP A 71 -11.31 -4.93 -9.64
C ASP A 71 -11.24 -6.08 -10.68
N LYS A 72 -12.37 -6.66 -11.03
CA LYS A 72 -12.48 -7.75 -12.03
C LYS A 72 -12.00 -7.33 -13.43
N ALA A 73 -12.06 -6.05 -13.76
CA ALA A 73 -11.56 -5.52 -15.02
C ALA A 73 -10.03 -5.37 -15.01
N GLY A 74 -9.38 -5.56 -13.85
CA GLY A 74 -7.94 -5.41 -13.65
C GLY A 74 -7.51 -3.98 -13.36
N ASN A 75 -8.45 -3.05 -13.08
CA ASN A 75 -8.07 -1.71 -12.68
C ASN A 75 -7.51 -1.73 -11.24
N LEU A 76 -6.40 -1.03 -11.06
CA LEU A 76 -5.74 -0.85 -9.76
C LEU A 76 -6.26 0.41 -9.07
N TYR A 77 -6.77 0.24 -7.87
CA TYR A 77 -7.15 1.32 -6.95
C TYR A 77 -6.02 1.52 -5.94
N VAL A 78 -5.58 2.76 -5.76
CA VAL A 78 -4.52 3.13 -4.82
C VAL A 78 -5.06 4.18 -3.88
N ILE A 79 -4.97 3.96 -2.56
CA ILE A 79 -5.33 4.96 -1.57
C ILE A 79 -4.09 5.60 -0.94
N HIS A 80 -4.13 6.93 -0.78
CA HIS A 80 -3.15 7.71 -0.01
C HIS A 80 -3.64 7.97 1.41
N GLU A 81 -2.73 8.12 2.37
CA GLU A 81 -3.02 8.74 3.65
C GLU A 81 -3.59 10.15 3.46
N GLY A 82 -3.01 10.88 2.53
CA GLY A 82 -3.36 12.26 2.26
C GLY A 82 -2.81 13.24 3.29
N ARG A 83 -3.19 14.52 3.14
CA ARG A 83 -2.81 15.61 4.04
C ARG A 83 -4.00 16.52 4.24
N LYS A 84 -4.42 16.75 5.46
CA LYS A 84 -5.58 17.60 5.78
C LYS A 84 -5.49 19.03 5.20
N GLU A 85 -4.27 19.52 4.96
CA GLU A 85 -4.00 20.82 4.33
C GLU A 85 -4.25 20.81 2.82
N GLN A 86 -4.45 19.65 2.21
CA GLN A 86 -4.72 19.46 0.79
C GLN A 86 -6.11 18.84 0.58
N ALA A 87 -7.12 19.37 1.24
CA ALA A 87 -8.47 18.82 1.30
C ALA A 87 -9.12 18.55 -0.08
N ASP A 88 -8.73 19.31 -1.11
CA ASP A 88 -9.26 19.14 -2.48
C ASP A 88 -8.48 18.11 -3.31
N HIS A 89 -7.33 17.62 -2.82
CA HIS A 89 -6.57 16.59 -3.52
C HIS A 89 -7.26 15.23 -3.35
N PRO A 90 -7.45 14.44 -4.42
CA PRO A 90 -8.03 13.10 -4.28
C PRO A 90 -7.14 12.19 -3.46
N SER A 91 -7.74 11.29 -2.66
CA SER A 91 -7.01 10.27 -1.91
C SER A 91 -6.97 8.93 -2.63
N ILE A 92 -7.87 8.70 -3.60
CA ILE A 92 -7.97 7.44 -4.35
C ILE A 92 -7.67 7.71 -5.83
N PHE A 93 -6.78 6.90 -6.38
CA PHE A 93 -6.36 6.94 -7.79
C PHE A 93 -6.62 5.59 -8.43
N VAL A 94 -7.10 5.61 -9.68
CA VAL A 94 -7.43 4.41 -10.45
C VAL A 94 -6.62 4.38 -11.73
N PHE A 95 -6.01 3.22 -11.99
CA PHE A 95 -5.19 2.96 -13.18
C PHE A 95 -5.69 1.69 -13.88
N ASP A 96 -5.65 1.70 -15.22
CA ASP A 96 -5.95 0.51 -16.01
C ASP A 96 -4.79 -0.50 -16.01
N PRO A 97 -5.00 -1.73 -16.53
CA PRO A 97 -3.95 -2.75 -16.63
C PRO A 97 -2.72 -2.31 -17.45
N GLU A 98 -2.88 -1.30 -18.32
CA GLU A 98 -1.82 -0.72 -19.14
C GLU A 98 -1.11 0.46 -18.43
N ARG A 99 -1.31 0.65 -17.12
CA ARG A 99 -0.69 1.69 -16.26
C ARG A 99 -1.26 3.09 -16.44
N LYS A 100 -2.27 3.28 -17.29
CA LYS A 100 -2.81 4.61 -17.59
C LYS A 100 -3.76 5.05 -16.48
N PHE A 101 -3.68 6.32 -16.15
CA PHE A 101 -4.62 6.95 -15.23
C PHE A 101 -6.04 6.95 -15.81
N VAL A 102 -6.99 6.46 -15.04
CA VAL A 102 -8.42 6.41 -15.38
C VAL A 102 -9.17 7.56 -14.71
N ARG A 103 -9.08 7.67 -13.37
CA ARG A 103 -9.79 8.69 -12.58
C ARG A 103 -9.17 8.83 -11.20
N ALA A 104 -9.58 9.88 -10.47
CA ALA A 104 -9.25 10.05 -9.06
C ALA A 104 -10.42 10.70 -8.32
N PHE A 105 -10.61 10.33 -7.06
CA PHE A 105 -11.70 10.79 -6.18
C PHE A 105 -11.32 10.59 -4.71
N GLY A 106 -12.28 10.75 -3.79
CA GLY A 106 -12.09 10.42 -2.39
C GLY A 106 -11.37 11.49 -1.58
N SER A 107 -11.50 12.79 -1.95
CA SER A 107 -10.88 13.89 -1.21
C SER A 107 -11.35 13.98 0.25
N GLN A 108 -12.53 13.42 0.59
CA GLN A 108 -13.01 13.31 1.97
C GLN A 108 -12.11 12.46 2.88
N PHE A 109 -11.20 11.65 2.33
CA PHE A 109 -10.27 10.83 3.11
C PHE A 109 -8.92 11.51 3.33
N GLN A 110 -8.72 12.75 2.87
CA GLN A 110 -7.45 13.46 3.06
C GLN A 110 -7.10 13.62 4.54
N GLY A 111 -5.89 13.20 4.89
CA GLY A 111 -5.39 13.17 6.27
C GLY A 111 -5.84 11.95 7.07
N GLY A 112 -6.22 10.87 6.39
CA GLY A 112 -6.63 9.63 7.06
C GLY A 112 -6.92 8.43 6.16
N GLY A 113 -6.75 8.53 4.85
CA GLY A 113 -6.94 7.39 3.93
C GLY A 113 -6.01 6.24 4.28
N HIS A 114 -6.56 5.01 4.41
CA HIS A 114 -5.78 3.86 4.87
C HIS A 114 -6.13 2.58 4.13
N GLY A 115 -7.17 1.84 4.53
CA GLY A 115 -7.58 0.60 3.90
C GLY A 115 -8.45 0.83 2.66
N ILE A 116 -8.26 0.03 1.62
CA ILE A 116 -9.14 -0.02 0.46
C ILE A 116 -9.22 -1.46 -0.03
N GLU A 117 -10.45 -1.93 -0.24
CA GLU A 117 -10.73 -3.27 -0.75
C GLU A 117 -11.83 -3.22 -1.81
N VAL A 118 -11.76 -4.09 -2.81
CA VAL A 118 -12.85 -4.31 -3.78
C VAL A 118 -13.62 -5.54 -3.37
N ARG A 119 -14.96 -5.42 -3.36
CA ARG A 119 -15.85 -6.54 -3.09
C ARG A 119 -16.97 -6.63 -4.13
N GLU A 120 -17.20 -7.84 -4.61
CA GLU A 120 -18.39 -8.14 -5.41
C GLU A 120 -19.59 -8.44 -4.52
N GLU A 121 -20.72 -7.83 -4.83
CA GLU A 121 -22.00 -8.04 -4.16
C GLU A 121 -23.13 -8.05 -5.20
N GLY A 122 -23.83 -9.16 -5.34
CA GLY A 122 -24.98 -9.24 -6.27
C GLY A 122 -24.64 -9.02 -7.74
N GLY A 123 -23.39 -9.24 -8.15
CA GLY A 123 -22.92 -9.04 -9.53
C GLY A 123 -22.33 -7.65 -9.79
N GLU A 124 -22.35 -6.76 -8.81
CA GLU A 124 -21.70 -5.45 -8.86
C GLU A 124 -20.48 -5.40 -7.93
N GLU A 125 -19.49 -4.56 -8.24
CA GLU A 125 -18.32 -4.36 -7.42
C GLU A 125 -18.38 -3.02 -6.70
N PHE A 126 -17.92 -3.03 -5.45
CA PHE A 126 -17.89 -1.87 -4.56
C PHE A 126 -16.52 -1.72 -3.92
N LEU A 127 -16.16 -0.49 -3.60
CA LEU A 127 -15.02 -0.16 -2.76
C LEU A 127 -15.46 -0.09 -1.30
N TYR A 128 -14.67 -0.72 -0.44
CA TYR A 128 -14.72 -0.54 1.01
C TYR A 128 -13.48 0.23 1.42
N VAL A 129 -13.67 1.37 2.05
CA VAL A 129 -12.59 2.31 2.42
C VAL A 129 -12.58 2.53 3.91
N ALA A 130 -11.42 2.33 4.54
CA ALA A 130 -11.18 2.69 5.94
C ALA A 130 -10.28 3.92 6.01
N ALA A 131 -10.61 4.85 6.90
CA ALA A 131 -9.85 6.06 7.11
C ALA A 131 -9.67 6.35 8.61
N TYR A 132 -8.43 6.58 9.01
CA TYR A 132 -8.03 6.78 10.40
C TYR A 132 -7.70 8.26 10.72
N GLN A 133 -6.89 8.55 11.69
CA GLN A 133 -6.41 9.89 12.10
C GLN A 133 -7.53 10.93 12.20
N HIS A 134 -7.56 11.90 11.29
CA HIS A 134 -8.49 13.03 11.33
C HIS A 134 -9.85 12.73 10.69
N VAL A 135 -9.98 11.62 9.97
CA VAL A 135 -11.20 11.22 9.26
C VAL A 135 -12.06 10.28 10.09
N LYS A 136 -11.48 9.20 10.60
CA LYS A 136 -12.12 8.25 11.54
C LYS A 136 -13.45 7.71 11.05
N CYS A 137 -13.44 7.11 9.86
CA CYS A 137 -14.64 6.53 9.25
C CYS A 137 -14.32 5.26 8.46
N PHE A 138 -15.36 4.59 8.05
CA PHE A 138 -15.31 3.59 7.00
C PHE A 138 -16.54 3.76 6.09
N GLU A 139 -16.34 3.50 4.81
CA GLU A 139 -17.34 3.73 3.77
C GLU A 139 -17.43 2.56 2.81
N LYS A 140 -18.63 2.33 2.26
CA LYS A 140 -18.85 1.60 1.02
C LYS A 140 -19.13 2.61 -0.08
N MET A 141 -18.48 2.44 -1.23
CA MET A 141 -18.59 3.33 -2.38
C MET A 141 -18.77 2.51 -3.66
N THR A 142 -19.33 3.15 -4.68
CA THR A 142 -19.23 2.60 -6.05
C THR A 142 -17.77 2.68 -6.54
N LEU A 143 -17.44 1.95 -7.59
CA LEU A 143 -16.11 2.03 -8.23
C LEU A 143 -15.82 3.42 -8.85
N THR A 144 -16.83 4.28 -8.94
CA THR A 144 -16.71 5.67 -9.43
C THR A 144 -16.60 6.71 -8.33
N GLY A 145 -16.70 6.29 -7.06
CA GLY A 145 -16.49 7.17 -5.91
C GLY A 145 -17.77 7.74 -5.29
N GLU A 146 -18.95 7.23 -5.65
CA GLU A 146 -20.22 7.62 -5.02
C GLU A 146 -20.41 6.85 -3.71
N THR A 147 -20.62 7.55 -2.60
CA THR A 147 -20.85 6.94 -1.29
C THR A 147 -22.18 6.20 -1.25
N VAL A 148 -22.15 4.90 -0.96
CA VAL A 148 -23.34 4.08 -0.70
C VAL A 148 -23.77 4.22 0.75
N TRP A 149 -22.83 4.10 1.68
CA TRP A 149 -23.01 4.41 3.10
C TRP A 149 -21.69 4.83 3.75
N HIS A 150 -21.82 5.61 4.82
CA HIS A 150 -20.71 6.11 5.64
C HIS A 150 -20.96 5.78 7.10
N LYS A 151 -19.95 5.27 7.80
CA LYS A 151 -20.04 4.88 9.20
C LYS A 151 -18.81 5.32 9.98
N ARG A 152 -18.99 5.44 11.29
CA ARG A 152 -17.96 5.80 12.27
C ARG A 152 -17.86 4.73 13.37
N ALA A 153 -17.26 5.09 14.51
CA ALA A 153 -17.12 4.20 15.65
C ALA A 153 -18.45 3.53 16.04
N PRO A 154 -18.50 2.19 16.12
CA PRO A 154 -19.70 1.46 16.56
C PRO A 154 -19.87 1.60 18.08
N MET A 155 -20.58 2.65 18.51
CA MET A 155 -20.77 2.97 19.92
C MET A 155 -21.54 1.88 20.67
N GLU A 156 -22.43 1.16 19.97
CA GLU A 156 -23.17 -0.01 20.48
C GLU A 156 -22.27 -1.16 20.95
N SER A 157 -21.02 -1.19 20.52
CA SER A 157 -20.02 -2.16 20.97
C SER A 157 -19.61 -1.99 22.45
N GLY A 158 -19.82 -0.80 23.01
CA GLY A 158 -19.37 -0.44 24.35
C GLY A 158 -17.84 -0.32 24.50
N VAL A 159 -17.09 -0.43 23.40
CA VAL A 159 -15.61 -0.38 23.39
C VAL A 159 -15.10 1.05 23.58
N TYR A 160 -15.75 2.03 22.94
CA TYR A 160 -15.24 3.38 22.75
C TYR A 160 -15.61 4.35 23.87
N SER A 161 -14.85 5.45 23.97
CA SER A 161 -15.21 6.56 24.85
C SER A 161 -16.50 7.24 24.34
N PRO A 162 -17.33 7.78 25.25
CA PRO A 162 -18.52 8.54 24.83
C PRO A 162 -18.19 9.65 23.83
N GLY A 163 -18.92 9.70 22.71
CA GLY A 163 -18.74 10.69 21.66
C GLY A 163 -17.61 10.40 20.67
N GLU A 164 -16.99 9.20 20.69
CA GLU A 164 -15.92 8.85 19.76
C GLU A 164 -16.40 8.82 18.30
N ASP A 165 -17.66 8.52 18.05
CA ASP A 165 -18.31 8.56 16.75
C ASP A 165 -18.45 9.98 16.15
N THR A 166 -18.38 11.00 17.00
CA THR A 166 -18.47 12.42 16.59
C THR A 166 -17.15 13.17 16.73
N ASN A 167 -16.19 12.59 17.48
CA ASN A 167 -14.89 13.20 17.71
C ASN A 167 -14.01 13.10 16.45
N LYS A 168 -13.64 14.27 15.88
CA LYS A 168 -12.75 14.38 14.72
C LYS A 168 -11.26 14.37 15.06
N THR A 169 -10.89 14.33 16.34
CA THR A 169 -9.50 14.24 16.76
C THR A 169 -9.09 12.79 16.92
N ALA A 170 -7.93 12.43 16.36
CA ALA A 170 -7.39 11.08 16.52
C ALA A 170 -7.14 10.76 18.00
N THR A 171 -7.71 9.64 18.47
CA THR A 171 -7.57 9.16 19.83
C THR A 171 -6.77 7.87 19.81
N TRP A 172 -5.44 7.99 19.95
CA TRP A 172 -4.48 6.87 19.92
C TRP A 172 -4.46 6.13 21.27
N THR A 173 -5.61 5.61 21.66
CA THR A 173 -5.80 4.86 22.92
C THR A 173 -6.72 3.67 22.68
N PRO A 174 -6.75 2.70 23.59
CA PRO A 174 -7.68 1.56 23.51
C PRO A 174 -9.19 1.94 23.53
N LYS A 175 -9.50 3.20 23.69
CA LYS A 175 -10.87 3.76 23.67
C LYS A 175 -11.14 4.65 22.45
N GLY A 176 -10.18 4.79 21.54
CA GLY A 176 -10.33 5.51 20.29
C GLY A 176 -10.65 4.60 19.13
N PHE A 177 -11.23 5.16 18.06
CA PHE A 177 -11.56 4.48 16.81
C PHE A 177 -10.62 4.95 15.70
N LEU A 178 -9.76 4.05 15.23
CA LEU A 178 -8.79 4.32 14.16
C LEU A 178 -8.70 3.08 13.24
N PRO A 179 -9.69 2.90 12.35
CA PRO A 179 -9.84 1.68 11.55
C PRO A 179 -8.72 1.55 10.52
N THR A 180 -8.39 0.29 10.20
CA THR A 180 -7.28 -0.03 9.30
C THR A 180 -7.70 -0.75 8.03
N ASN A 181 -8.33 -1.92 8.12
CA ASN A 181 -8.66 -2.72 6.94
C ASN A 181 -9.88 -3.63 7.15
N PHE A 182 -10.30 -4.32 6.07
CA PHE A 182 -11.49 -5.16 6.01
C PHE A 182 -11.14 -6.62 5.69
N ALA A 183 -12.07 -7.52 6.01
CA ALA A 183 -12.18 -8.85 5.41
C ALA A 183 -13.65 -9.20 5.20
N PHE A 184 -13.95 -9.98 4.15
CA PHE A 184 -15.33 -10.23 3.74
C PHE A 184 -15.79 -11.64 4.06
N LEU A 185 -17.04 -11.74 4.53
CA LEU A 185 -17.68 -12.97 4.95
C LEU A 185 -18.61 -13.50 3.86
N GLU A 186 -18.86 -14.80 3.84
CA GLU A 186 -19.73 -15.45 2.85
C GLU A 186 -21.21 -15.11 3.04
N ASP A 187 -21.60 -14.78 4.26
CA ASP A 187 -22.97 -14.37 4.59
C ASP A 187 -23.34 -12.96 4.12
N GLY A 188 -22.42 -12.29 3.40
CA GLY A 188 -22.56 -10.92 2.95
C GLY A 188 -22.05 -9.90 3.95
N GLY A 189 -21.77 -10.30 5.19
CA GLY A 189 -21.18 -9.45 6.22
C GLY A 189 -19.71 -9.16 5.96
N PHE A 190 -19.10 -8.40 6.87
CA PHE A 190 -17.67 -8.09 6.83
C PHE A 190 -17.07 -7.92 8.21
N LEU A 191 -15.76 -7.97 8.26
CA LEU A 191 -14.95 -7.64 9.43
C LEU A 191 -14.22 -6.33 9.17
N LEU A 192 -14.08 -5.53 10.23
CA LEU A 192 -13.29 -4.28 10.25
C LEU A 192 -12.29 -4.35 11.39
N ALA A 193 -11.01 -4.15 11.08
CA ALA A 193 -9.99 -3.99 12.10
C ALA A 193 -9.92 -2.53 12.56
N ASP A 194 -9.94 -2.30 13.87
CA ASP A 194 -9.63 -1.01 14.50
C ASP A 194 -8.21 -1.05 15.08
N GLY A 195 -7.22 -1.13 14.17
CA GLY A 195 -5.87 -1.54 14.51
C GLY A 195 -5.02 -0.51 15.23
N TYR A 196 -5.31 0.78 15.09
CA TYR A 196 -4.58 1.84 15.77
C TYR A 196 -5.32 2.41 16.99
N GLY A 197 -6.59 2.06 17.15
CA GLY A 197 -7.42 2.45 18.27
C GLY A 197 -7.55 1.32 19.30
N SER A 198 -8.71 0.71 19.31
CA SER A 198 -9.07 -0.31 20.30
C SER A 198 -8.43 -1.68 20.08
N CYS A 199 -7.82 -1.93 18.93
CA CYS A 199 -7.34 -3.24 18.48
C CYS A 199 -8.43 -4.33 18.46
N HIS A 200 -9.70 -3.96 18.37
CA HIS A 200 -10.78 -4.92 18.16
C HIS A 200 -10.99 -5.20 16.66
N ILE A 201 -11.43 -6.42 16.38
CA ILE A 201 -11.99 -6.81 15.09
C ILE A 201 -13.49 -6.78 15.25
N HIS A 202 -14.16 -5.87 14.55
CA HIS A 202 -15.61 -5.71 14.56
C HIS A 202 -16.25 -6.50 13.44
N ARG A 203 -17.31 -7.24 13.76
CA ARG A 203 -18.15 -7.93 12.78
C ARG A 203 -19.39 -7.11 12.47
N TYR A 204 -19.69 -6.97 11.20
CA TYR A 204 -20.89 -6.33 10.67
C TYR A 204 -21.67 -7.32 9.81
N ASP A 205 -22.99 -7.18 9.77
CA ASP A 205 -23.85 -7.91 8.84
C ASP A 205 -23.80 -7.30 7.41
N LYS A 206 -24.54 -7.89 6.49
CA LYS A 206 -24.63 -7.43 5.09
C LYS A 206 -25.21 -6.01 4.93
N ASP A 207 -25.98 -5.54 5.90
CA ASP A 207 -26.59 -4.21 5.93
C ASP A 207 -25.71 -3.21 6.72
N ALA A 208 -24.47 -3.62 7.03
CA ALA A 208 -23.48 -2.87 7.80
C ALA A 208 -23.95 -2.50 9.23
N ASN A 209 -24.79 -3.31 9.86
CA ASN A 209 -25.09 -3.21 11.28
C ASN A 209 -24.05 -3.95 12.09
N TRP A 210 -23.59 -3.36 13.19
CA TRP A 210 -22.64 -4.02 14.08
C TRP A 210 -23.26 -5.25 14.75
N VAL A 211 -22.51 -6.35 14.79
CA VAL A 211 -22.97 -7.63 15.34
C VAL A 211 -22.21 -8.01 16.60
N SER A 212 -20.87 -7.97 16.53
CA SER A 212 -19.99 -8.40 17.63
C SER A 212 -18.57 -7.89 17.41
N SER A 213 -17.71 -8.13 18.39
CA SER A 213 -16.28 -7.91 18.24
C SER A 213 -15.48 -8.94 19.04
N PHE A 214 -14.21 -9.11 18.67
CA PHE A 214 -13.23 -9.89 19.41
C PHE A 214 -11.87 -9.19 19.37
N GLY A 215 -10.89 -9.69 20.12
CA GLY A 215 -9.58 -9.08 20.22
C GLY A 215 -9.48 -8.05 21.32
N GLY A 216 -8.93 -6.88 20.98
CA GLY A 216 -8.61 -5.81 21.92
C GLY A 216 -7.12 -5.74 22.23
N VAL A 217 -6.69 -4.67 22.90
CA VAL A 217 -5.29 -4.45 23.24
C VAL A 217 -4.81 -5.47 24.30
N GLY A 218 -3.66 -6.11 24.05
CA GLY A 218 -3.04 -7.03 24.99
C GLY A 218 -1.80 -7.72 24.43
N GLU A 219 -1.08 -8.42 25.32
CA GLU A 219 0.14 -9.17 24.99
C GLU A 219 -0.14 -10.69 24.85
N GLY A 220 -1.37 -11.11 25.07
CA GLY A 220 -1.78 -12.52 25.10
C GLY A 220 -2.37 -13.03 23.79
N LYS A 221 -2.65 -14.34 23.79
CA LYS A 221 -3.35 -15.02 22.69
C LYS A 221 -4.73 -14.41 22.48
N GLY A 222 -5.07 -14.11 21.23
CA GLY A 222 -6.36 -13.50 20.88
C GLY A 222 -6.49 -12.02 21.20
N THR A 223 -5.41 -11.37 21.64
CA THR A 223 -5.31 -9.91 21.81
C THR A 223 -4.19 -9.35 20.96
N PHE A 224 -4.14 -8.04 20.73
CA PHE A 224 -3.25 -7.44 19.79
C PHE A 224 -2.55 -6.18 20.34
N LYS A 225 -1.41 -5.88 19.75
CA LYS A 225 -0.74 -4.59 19.94
C LYS A 225 -1.02 -3.64 18.77
N THR A 226 -1.28 -4.18 17.58
CA THR A 226 -1.77 -3.46 16.42
C THR A 226 -2.42 -4.46 15.46
N ALA A 227 -3.72 -4.65 15.54
CA ALA A 227 -4.49 -5.49 14.61
C ALA A 227 -4.64 -4.75 13.27
N HIS A 228 -3.62 -4.83 12.40
CA HIS A 228 -3.50 -3.91 11.27
C HIS A 228 -4.20 -4.37 10.00
N GLY A 229 -3.85 -5.51 9.48
CA GLY A 229 -4.52 -6.15 8.34
C GLY A 229 -5.31 -7.37 8.80
N LEU A 230 -6.31 -7.73 8.04
CA LEU A 230 -7.05 -8.96 8.29
C LEU A 230 -7.57 -9.55 6.98
N TRP A 231 -7.77 -10.87 6.99
CA TRP A 231 -8.22 -11.63 5.82
C TRP A 231 -9.04 -12.83 6.25
N VAL A 232 -9.94 -13.28 5.39
CA VAL A 232 -10.58 -14.60 5.52
C VAL A 232 -9.82 -15.57 4.62
N ASP A 233 -9.00 -16.41 5.21
CA ASP A 233 -8.22 -17.43 4.52
C ASP A 233 -9.11 -18.62 4.15
N LYS A 234 -9.33 -18.79 2.85
CA LYS A 234 -10.10 -19.86 2.24
C LYS A 234 -9.26 -20.63 1.22
N ARG A 235 -7.93 -20.61 1.38
CA ARG A 235 -7.05 -21.33 0.46
C ARG A 235 -7.42 -22.82 0.38
N PRO A 236 -7.33 -23.44 -0.81
CA PRO A 236 -7.70 -24.84 -1.00
C PRO A 236 -7.05 -25.77 0.02
N GLY A 237 -7.82 -26.73 0.55
CA GLY A 237 -7.34 -27.72 1.51
C GLY A 237 -7.26 -27.24 2.97
N ARG A 238 -7.77 -26.02 3.26
CA ARG A 238 -7.85 -25.47 4.61
C ARG A 238 -9.30 -25.27 5.04
N GLU A 239 -9.55 -25.39 6.33
CA GLU A 239 -10.78 -24.87 6.91
C GLU A 239 -10.73 -23.33 6.91
N PRO A 240 -11.82 -22.64 6.52
CA PRO A 240 -11.87 -21.19 6.54
C PRO A 240 -11.51 -20.63 7.92
N SER A 241 -10.66 -19.62 7.93
CA SER A 241 -10.23 -18.97 9.18
C SER A 241 -10.00 -17.46 8.97
N ILE A 242 -10.15 -16.69 10.04
CA ILE A 242 -9.78 -15.29 10.06
C ILE A 242 -8.30 -15.20 10.41
N VAL A 243 -7.51 -14.50 9.58
CA VAL A 243 -6.10 -14.21 9.83
C VAL A 243 -5.94 -12.71 10.08
N VAL A 244 -5.28 -12.35 11.17
CA VAL A 244 -5.04 -10.95 11.55
C VAL A 244 -3.54 -10.71 11.66
N THR A 245 -3.03 -9.66 11.04
CA THR A 245 -1.65 -9.22 11.26
C THR A 245 -1.57 -8.46 12.58
N ASP A 246 -0.88 -9.02 13.56
CA ASP A 246 -0.52 -8.29 14.78
C ASP A 246 0.83 -7.60 14.57
N ARG A 247 0.75 -6.44 13.92
CA ARG A 247 1.93 -5.77 13.35
C ARG A 247 3.01 -5.50 14.38
N ALA A 248 2.66 -4.95 15.53
CA ALA A 248 3.67 -4.55 16.52
C ALA A 248 4.24 -5.76 17.30
N HIS A 249 3.56 -6.90 17.33
CA HIS A 249 4.12 -8.15 17.84
C HIS A 249 4.92 -8.93 16.77
N GLY A 250 4.81 -8.56 15.48
CA GLY A 250 5.50 -9.26 14.39
C GLY A 250 4.96 -10.66 14.16
N THR A 251 3.64 -10.85 14.29
CA THR A 251 2.97 -12.14 14.18
C THR A 251 1.73 -12.07 13.30
N LEU A 252 1.29 -13.23 12.81
CA LEU A 252 -0.08 -13.44 12.36
C LEU A 252 -0.80 -14.24 13.44
N GLN A 253 -2.03 -13.88 13.75
CA GLN A 253 -2.89 -14.67 14.61
C GLN A 253 -4.07 -15.20 13.81
N THR A 254 -4.41 -16.48 13.97
CA THR A 254 -5.56 -17.10 13.30
C THR A 254 -6.70 -17.33 14.28
N PHE A 255 -7.92 -17.21 13.75
CA PHE A 255 -9.16 -17.36 14.51
C PHE A 255 -10.15 -18.19 13.70
N THR A 256 -11.03 -18.89 14.39
CA THR A 256 -12.22 -19.48 13.77
C THR A 256 -13.13 -18.39 13.20
N MET A 257 -14.08 -18.76 12.35
CA MET A 257 -15.02 -17.80 11.76
C MET A 257 -15.95 -17.13 12.79
N ASP A 258 -16.03 -17.65 14.02
CA ASP A 258 -16.73 -17.04 15.15
C ASP A 258 -15.80 -16.24 16.10
N GLY A 259 -14.55 -16.00 15.69
CA GLY A 259 -13.60 -15.14 16.40
C GLY A 259 -12.86 -15.78 17.57
N LYS A 260 -12.86 -17.13 17.69
CA LYS A 260 -12.07 -17.83 18.71
C LYS A 260 -10.63 -18.02 18.23
N TYR A 261 -9.68 -17.66 19.09
CA TYR A 261 -8.25 -17.83 18.82
C TYR A 261 -7.90 -19.30 18.53
N GLN A 262 -7.03 -19.51 17.54
CA GLN A 262 -6.50 -20.82 17.15
C GLN A 262 -4.99 -20.89 17.36
N GLU A 263 -4.21 -20.07 16.64
CA GLU A 263 -2.74 -20.12 16.68
C GLU A 263 -2.09 -18.77 16.42
N THR A 264 -0.79 -18.69 16.72
CA THR A 264 0.07 -17.54 16.41
C THR A 264 1.25 -18.01 15.56
N LEU A 265 1.44 -17.37 14.41
CA LEU A 265 2.57 -17.57 13.49
C LEU A 265 3.56 -16.42 13.67
N PRO A 266 4.75 -16.66 14.26
CA PRO A 266 5.76 -15.62 14.50
C PRO A 266 6.71 -15.43 13.31
N GLY A 267 7.56 -14.39 13.38
CA GLY A 267 8.72 -14.24 12.48
C GLY A 267 8.54 -13.23 11.37
N TYR A 268 7.57 -12.33 11.50
CA TYR A 268 7.33 -11.25 10.54
C TYR A 268 7.91 -9.91 10.99
N GLY A 269 8.37 -9.12 10.03
CA GLY A 269 8.92 -7.79 10.24
C GLY A 269 7.87 -6.69 10.13
N LEU A 270 7.01 -6.51 11.14
CA LEU A 270 5.88 -5.58 11.11
C LEU A 270 4.89 -5.90 9.97
N PRO A 271 4.23 -7.07 9.98
CA PRO A 271 3.29 -7.47 8.93
C PRO A 271 2.13 -6.46 8.86
N ALA A 272 1.78 -6.03 7.66
CA ALA A 272 0.84 -4.92 7.49
C ALA A 272 -0.51 -5.37 6.94
N ASN A 273 -0.56 -6.21 5.92
CA ASN A 273 -1.80 -6.73 5.37
C ASN A 273 -1.67 -8.19 4.91
N ILE A 274 -2.71 -8.74 4.32
CA ILE A 274 -2.77 -10.12 3.81
C ILE A 274 -3.64 -10.11 2.56
N ASP A 275 -3.23 -10.90 1.55
CA ASP A 275 -4.09 -11.32 0.45
C ASP A 275 -3.78 -12.77 0.06
N THR A 276 -4.66 -13.41 -0.72
CA THR A 276 -4.50 -14.79 -1.15
C THR A 276 -4.78 -14.97 -2.64
N TYR A 277 -3.99 -15.83 -3.27
CA TYR A 277 -4.18 -16.24 -4.64
C TYR A 277 -3.91 -17.74 -4.78
N GLN A 278 -4.93 -18.51 -5.20
CA GLN A 278 -4.85 -19.97 -5.24
C GLN A 278 -4.45 -20.54 -3.85
N ASN A 279 -3.33 -21.25 -3.77
CA ASN A 279 -2.80 -21.79 -2.51
C ASN A 279 -1.78 -20.89 -1.80
N LEU A 280 -1.53 -19.68 -2.34
CA LEU A 280 -0.59 -18.73 -1.77
C LEU A 280 -1.28 -17.70 -0.87
N MET A 281 -0.60 -17.31 0.19
CA MET A 281 -0.89 -16.12 0.98
C MET A 281 0.30 -15.17 0.87
N LEU A 282 0.04 -13.91 0.61
CA LEU A 282 1.06 -12.87 0.66
C LEU A 282 0.90 -12.01 1.92
N VAL A 283 2.05 -11.58 2.46
CA VAL A 283 2.12 -10.72 3.64
C VAL A 283 3.15 -9.62 3.37
N PRO A 284 2.72 -8.39 3.09
CA PRO A 284 3.64 -7.25 3.05
C PRO A 284 4.11 -6.91 4.46
N GLU A 285 5.41 -6.65 4.59
CA GLU A 285 6.04 -6.34 5.87
C GLU A 285 6.74 -4.99 5.79
N LEU A 286 6.43 -4.08 6.71
CA LEU A 286 7.07 -2.76 6.76
C LEU A 286 8.60 -2.82 6.93
N LYS A 287 9.14 -3.96 7.34
CA LYS A 287 10.58 -4.22 7.31
C LYS A 287 11.02 -4.79 5.96
N ALA A 288 10.66 -4.08 4.91
CA ALA A 288 11.22 -4.16 3.57
C ALA A 288 11.19 -5.53 2.91
N ARG A 289 10.05 -6.22 2.92
CA ARG A 289 9.82 -7.43 2.12
C ARG A 289 8.35 -7.76 1.95
N VAL A 290 8.03 -8.53 0.93
CA VAL A 290 6.74 -9.21 0.79
C VAL A 290 6.98 -10.70 0.92
N THR A 291 6.36 -11.34 1.91
CA THR A 291 6.53 -12.77 2.18
C THR A 291 5.38 -13.56 1.55
N LEU A 292 5.71 -14.62 0.82
CA LEU A 292 4.76 -15.60 0.29
C LEU A 292 4.76 -16.87 1.16
N LEU A 293 3.56 -17.35 1.47
CA LEU A 293 3.34 -18.59 2.22
C LEU A 293 2.53 -19.57 1.37
N ASN A 294 2.82 -20.87 1.51
CA ASN A 294 2.00 -21.94 0.94
C ASN A 294 0.76 -22.24 1.80
N GLU A 295 -0.01 -23.25 1.41
CA GLU A 295 -1.23 -23.67 2.14
C GLU A 295 -0.95 -24.22 3.55
N LYS A 296 0.30 -24.53 3.89
CA LYS A 296 0.73 -24.97 5.24
C LYS A 296 1.26 -23.82 6.09
N ASN A 297 1.19 -22.59 5.59
CA ASN A 297 1.79 -21.40 6.20
C ASN A 297 3.34 -21.46 6.26
N GLU A 298 3.97 -22.27 5.41
CA GLU A 298 5.43 -22.28 5.25
C GLU A 298 5.86 -21.17 4.30
N VAL A 299 6.94 -20.46 4.63
CA VAL A 299 7.51 -19.41 3.77
C VAL A 299 8.11 -20.04 2.52
N VAL A 300 7.61 -19.67 1.34
CA VAL A 300 8.10 -20.15 0.03
C VAL A 300 8.91 -19.10 -0.73
N ALA A 301 8.73 -17.81 -0.43
CA ALA A 301 9.56 -16.75 -0.97
C ALA A 301 9.52 -15.49 -0.10
N ARG A 302 10.56 -14.66 -0.21
CA ARG A 302 10.64 -13.31 0.32
C ARG A 302 11.05 -12.36 -0.80
N LEU A 303 10.09 -11.61 -1.30
CA LEU A 303 10.26 -10.76 -2.47
C LEU A 303 10.78 -9.37 -2.06
N GLY A 304 11.73 -8.84 -2.82
CA GLY A 304 12.26 -7.49 -2.67
C GLY A 304 12.91 -7.20 -1.31
N ALA A 305 13.41 -8.23 -0.63
CA ALA A 305 13.91 -8.14 0.73
C ALA A 305 15.10 -7.17 0.87
N ALA A 306 14.97 -6.20 1.78
CA ALA A 306 16.01 -5.22 2.12
C ALA A 306 16.03 -4.88 3.64
N VAL A 307 15.76 -5.88 4.47
CA VAL A 307 15.57 -5.72 5.93
C VAL A 307 16.75 -5.05 6.61
N GLU A 308 17.98 -5.48 6.30
CA GLU A 308 19.21 -4.91 6.88
C GLU A 308 19.35 -3.44 6.51
N ARG A 309 19.16 -3.11 5.24
CA ARG A 309 19.26 -1.75 4.72
C ARG A 309 18.29 -0.78 5.40
N VAL A 310 17.03 -1.20 5.60
CA VAL A 310 16.01 -0.38 6.28
C VAL A 310 16.33 -0.20 7.77
N ASN A 311 16.95 -1.18 8.40
CA ASN A 311 17.38 -1.08 9.80
C ASN A 311 18.62 -0.16 9.97
N GLU A 312 19.54 -0.13 9.00
CA GLU A 312 20.79 0.62 9.03
C GLU A 312 20.60 2.08 8.63
N ILE A 313 19.80 2.36 7.60
CA ILE A 313 19.64 3.71 7.07
C ILE A 313 18.43 4.38 7.72
N LYS A 314 18.71 5.24 8.71
CA LYS A 314 17.67 6.00 9.39
C LYS A 314 16.91 6.92 8.42
N GLY A 315 15.60 6.79 8.39
CA GLY A 315 14.71 7.64 7.57
C GLY A 315 14.76 7.34 6.08
N LEU A 316 15.16 6.13 5.66
CA LEU A 316 15.22 5.68 4.27
C LEU A 316 13.90 5.95 3.50
N ARG A 317 12.75 5.92 4.19
CA ARG A 317 11.41 6.19 3.60
C ARG A 317 11.25 7.59 2.98
N THR A 318 12.12 8.53 3.33
CA THR A 318 12.10 9.92 2.81
C THR A 318 13.32 10.25 1.96
N GLN A 319 14.08 9.22 1.56
CA GLN A 319 15.33 9.37 0.81
C GLN A 319 15.28 8.55 -0.50
N PRO A 320 14.44 8.95 -1.48
CA PRO A 320 14.23 8.16 -2.71
C PRO A 320 15.51 7.89 -3.50
N ASP A 321 16.49 8.79 -3.44
CA ASP A 321 17.80 8.63 -4.12
C ASP A 321 18.61 7.44 -3.58
N GLN A 322 18.26 6.92 -2.41
CA GLN A 322 18.90 5.76 -1.79
C GLN A 322 18.12 4.45 -1.99
N TRP A 323 16.97 4.48 -2.66
CA TRP A 323 16.22 3.26 -2.94
C TRP A 323 16.88 2.48 -4.07
N LEU A 324 16.97 1.17 -3.90
CA LEU A 324 17.62 0.30 -4.87
C LEU A 324 16.58 -0.43 -5.74
N PRO A 325 16.89 -0.64 -7.03
CA PRO A 325 16.05 -1.46 -7.90
C PRO A 325 15.80 -2.84 -7.31
N GLY A 326 14.55 -3.30 -7.39
CA GLY A 326 14.14 -4.62 -6.90
C GLY A 326 14.00 -4.73 -5.39
N GLN A 327 14.30 -3.68 -4.62
CA GLN A 327 14.19 -3.67 -3.16
C GLN A 327 13.03 -2.78 -2.68
N PHE A 328 12.34 -3.28 -1.67
CA PHE A 328 11.32 -2.50 -0.97
C PHE A 328 11.90 -1.70 0.20
N VAL A 329 11.15 -0.69 0.63
CA VAL A 329 11.46 0.11 1.81
C VAL A 329 10.45 -0.20 2.91
N HIS A 330 9.19 0.10 2.71
CA HIS A 330 8.13 -0.18 3.67
C HIS A 330 6.85 -0.66 2.96
N PRO A 331 6.81 -1.89 2.44
CA PRO A 331 5.57 -2.48 1.94
C PRO A 331 4.48 -2.41 3.00
N HIS A 332 3.43 -1.64 2.73
CA HIS A 332 2.31 -1.44 3.64
C HIS A 332 1.11 -2.27 3.23
N ASP A 333 0.95 -2.45 1.93
CA ASP A 333 -0.07 -3.33 1.39
C ASP A 333 0.42 -4.02 0.12
N ALA A 334 -0.17 -5.15 -0.19
CA ALA A 334 0.01 -5.82 -1.46
C ALA A 334 -1.22 -6.68 -1.79
N CYS A 335 -1.59 -6.73 -3.07
CA CYS A 335 -2.68 -7.56 -3.55
C CYS A 335 -2.30 -8.31 -4.82
N PHE A 336 -2.90 -9.48 -5.02
CA PHE A 336 -2.77 -10.23 -6.27
C PHE A 336 -3.67 -9.68 -7.35
N ALA A 337 -3.19 -9.63 -8.58
CA ALA A 337 -4.01 -9.56 -9.77
C ALA A 337 -4.52 -10.96 -10.17
N ALA A 338 -5.53 -11.01 -11.04
CA ALA A 338 -6.15 -12.27 -11.48
C ALA A 338 -5.17 -13.23 -12.20
N ASN A 339 -4.08 -12.74 -12.76
CA ASN A 339 -3.02 -13.52 -13.41
C ASN A 339 -1.89 -13.95 -12.45
N GLY A 340 -1.97 -13.60 -11.17
CA GLY A 340 -0.96 -13.92 -10.16
C GLY A 340 0.19 -12.91 -10.07
N ASP A 341 0.14 -11.79 -10.79
CA ASP A 341 1.00 -10.64 -10.53
C ASP A 341 0.64 -10.01 -9.18
N ILE A 342 1.56 -9.25 -8.61
CA ILE A 342 1.35 -8.61 -7.32
C ILE A 342 1.55 -7.10 -7.45
N TYR A 343 0.60 -6.31 -6.94
CA TYR A 343 0.78 -4.88 -6.73
C TYR A 343 1.19 -4.62 -5.28
N VAL A 344 2.13 -3.71 -5.07
CA VAL A 344 2.65 -3.37 -3.74
C VAL A 344 2.58 -1.87 -3.54
N ALA A 345 1.91 -1.44 -2.48
CA ALA A 345 1.92 -0.07 -2.00
C ALA A 345 2.95 0.07 -0.87
N GLU A 346 3.79 1.09 -0.93
CA GLU A 346 4.80 1.35 0.09
C GLU A 346 4.52 2.61 0.90
N TRP A 347 4.64 2.49 2.21
CA TRP A 347 4.51 3.60 3.14
C TRP A 347 5.79 4.46 3.14
N VAL A 348 5.99 5.19 2.04
CA VAL A 348 7.13 6.10 1.85
C VAL A 348 6.64 7.53 1.59
N GLY A 349 7.43 8.53 1.93
CA GLY A 349 6.98 9.92 1.96
C GLY A 349 6.52 10.50 0.62
N THR A 350 7.07 10.00 -0.48
CA THR A 350 6.72 10.39 -1.86
C THR A 350 5.74 9.43 -2.53
N GLY A 351 5.26 8.40 -1.80
CA GLY A 351 4.49 7.29 -2.36
C GLY A 351 5.30 6.45 -3.35
N ARG A 352 5.05 5.16 -3.39
CA ARG A 352 5.57 4.27 -4.42
C ARG A 352 4.62 3.08 -4.60
N ILE A 353 4.27 2.79 -5.85
CA ILE A 353 3.51 1.60 -6.23
C ILE A 353 4.37 0.78 -7.18
N SER A 354 4.54 -0.48 -6.84
CA SER A 354 5.30 -1.43 -7.64
C SER A 354 4.39 -2.54 -8.17
N ARG A 355 4.70 -3.05 -9.36
CA ARG A 355 4.14 -4.31 -9.87
C ARG A 355 5.24 -5.36 -9.89
N LEU A 356 4.91 -6.53 -9.38
CA LEU A 356 5.70 -7.73 -9.48
C LEU A 356 5.03 -8.61 -10.54
N GLU A 357 5.61 -8.70 -11.72
CA GLU A 357 5.11 -9.56 -12.80
C GLU A 357 5.66 -10.97 -12.63
N ARG A 358 4.79 -11.95 -12.57
CA ARG A 358 5.19 -13.36 -12.40
C ARG A 358 6.01 -13.82 -13.61
N VAL A 359 7.19 -14.35 -13.35
CA VAL A 359 8.05 -14.94 -14.37
C VAL A 359 7.71 -16.42 -14.46
N SER A 360 7.26 -16.87 -15.65
CA SER A 360 6.90 -18.27 -15.94
C SER A 360 8.12 -19.17 -16.04
#